data_76596be00820a617b468cb3703b24978
#
_entry.id   76596be00820a617b468cb3703b24978
#
_cell.length_a   1.000
_cell.length_b   1.000
_cell.length_c   1.000
_cell.angle_alpha   90.00
_cell.angle_beta   90.00
_cell.angle_gamma   90.00
#
_symmetry.space_group_name_H-M   'P 1'
#
loop_
_entity.id
_entity.type
_entity.pdbx_description
1 polymer ?
#
loop_
_entity_poly.entity_id
_entity_poly.type
_entity_poly.pdbx_seq_one_letter_code
_entity_poly.pdbx_strand_id
1 'polypeptide(L)'
;MNTPGARIAITGAAGFLGSALARRLLACDQVRIGGSPPTPIGSLVLADIAVPPADLVDEPRVSVATGALADTAPDLADVDLVCHLAGVVSGAAEADFDLGMATNLDALRLVLERARRMAVAPVVVFTSSLAVFGSDPAIGPIGDVDDDTLPRPQSSYGVQKFIGEQLVADYTRKGFLRGRSVRLMTVAVRPGEPNAAASSFISGIIREPLAGTRARCPVPPDTPIALSSPARTVDGILTAITASDTTWGSRTAMNLPALTTTPIAMAEALDRVNGAGTSDLIDWDVDEAILAIVGSWPARFHSPRAQRMGLRADPTVDDVIAQYLAHRQR
;
A
#
# COMPACT_ATOMS: atom_id res chain seq x y z
N MET A 1 -3.84 0.32 38.36
CA MET A 1 -2.57 0.32 37.59
C MET A 1 -2.97 0.63 36.15
N ASN A 2 -2.48 1.76 35.60
CA ASN A 2 -2.73 2.06 34.20
C ASN A 2 -2.04 0.99 33.33
N THR A 3 -2.80 0.22 32.57
CA THR A 3 -2.23 -0.68 31.56
C THR A 3 -1.44 0.18 30.59
N PRO A 4 -0.17 -0.10 30.34
CA PRO A 4 0.59 0.66 29.35
C PRO A 4 -0.14 0.55 28.00
N GLY A 5 -0.30 1.68 27.30
CA GLY A 5 -0.95 1.71 25.99
C GLY A 5 -0.14 0.96 24.93
N ALA A 6 -0.81 0.60 23.83
CA ALA A 6 -0.19 -0.06 22.69
C ALA A 6 0.93 0.80 22.10
N ARG A 7 2.07 0.18 21.81
CA ARG A 7 3.23 0.79 21.15
C ARG A 7 3.25 0.35 19.69
N ILE A 8 3.19 1.31 18.77
CA ILE A 8 3.06 1.07 17.33
C ILE A 8 4.20 1.74 16.59
N ALA A 9 4.74 1.08 15.59
CA ALA A 9 5.70 1.68 14.66
C ALA A 9 5.17 1.61 13.23
N ILE A 10 5.35 2.71 12.49
CA ILE A 10 5.05 2.79 11.06
C ILE A 10 6.33 3.20 10.35
N THR A 11 6.83 2.38 9.43
CA THR A 11 7.92 2.76 8.53
C THR A 11 7.34 3.22 7.19
N GLY A 12 7.99 4.17 6.51
CA GLY A 12 7.39 4.85 5.37
C GLY A 12 6.31 5.85 5.79
N ALA A 13 6.45 6.41 6.99
CA ALA A 13 5.43 7.21 7.65
C ALA A 13 5.22 8.60 7.05
N ALA A 14 6.24 9.18 6.41
CA ALA A 14 6.14 10.44 5.68
C ALA A 14 5.44 10.25 4.31
N GLY A 15 5.40 9.01 3.82
CA GLY A 15 4.69 8.67 2.58
C GLY A 15 3.18 8.79 2.72
N PHE A 16 2.51 8.85 1.57
CA PHE A 16 1.06 9.07 1.49
C PHE A 16 0.24 8.05 2.32
N LEU A 17 0.46 6.75 2.14
CA LEU A 17 -0.28 5.72 2.90
C LEU A 17 0.15 5.67 4.37
N GLY A 18 1.44 5.87 4.66
CA GLY A 18 1.95 5.86 6.03
C GLY A 18 1.35 6.99 6.87
N SER A 19 1.31 8.20 6.34
CA SER A 19 0.70 9.35 7.02
C SER A 19 -0.83 9.21 7.15
N ALA A 20 -1.51 8.65 6.13
CA ALA A 20 -2.93 8.36 6.20
C ALA A 20 -3.26 7.29 7.27
N LEU A 21 -2.46 6.24 7.36
CA LEU A 21 -2.60 5.21 8.40
C LEU A 21 -2.34 5.78 9.79
N ALA A 22 -1.30 6.60 9.96
CA ALA A 22 -0.99 7.27 11.23
C ALA A 22 -2.17 8.12 11.71
N ARG A 23 -2.72 8.99 10.85
CA ARG A 23 -3.90 9.81 11.18
C ARG A 23 -5.10 8.95 11.55
N ARG A 24 -5.33 7.85 10.82
CA ARG A 24 -6.45 6.96 11.07
C ARG A 24 -6.34 6.24 12.40
N LEU A 25 -5.13 5.83 12.80
CA LEU A 25 -4.86 5.23 14.12
C LEU A 25 -5.02 6.28 15.23
N LEU A 26 -4.43 7.46 15.08
CA LEU A 26 -4.49 8.53 16.07
C LEU A 26 -5.90 9.09 16.30
N ALA A 27 -6.77 8.99 15.30
CA ALA A 27 -8.19 9.33 15.43
C ALA A 27 -9.01 8.28 16.24
N CYS A 28 -8.41 7.15 16.59
CA CYS A 28 -9.04 6.14 17.42
C CYS A 28 -8.52 6.25 18.86
N ASP A 29 -9.41 6.17 19.85
CA ASP A 29 -9.00 6.13 21.26
C ASP A 29 -8.30 4.83 21.62
N GLN A 30 -8.65 3.74 20.94
CA GLN A 30 -8.17 2.39 21.20
C GLN A 30 -7.94 1.62 19.91
N VAL A 31 -7.01 0.68 19.94
CA VAL A 31 -6.74 -0.25 18.84
C VAL A 31 -6.80 -1.69 19.32
N ARG A 32 -7.26 -2.59 18.46
CA ARG A 32 -7.07 -4.04 18.61
C ARG A 32 -5.88 -4.46 17.77
N ILE A 33 -4.91 -5.14 18.34
CA ILE A 33 -3.75 -5.65 17.61
C ILE A 33 -3.83 -7.18 17.62
N GLY A 34 -3.97 -7.77 16.41
CA GLY A 34 -4.02 -9.21 16.25
C GLY A 34 -5.14 -9.90 17.01
N GLY A 35 -6.30 -9.27 17.16
CA GLY A 35 -7.45 -9.80 17.88
C GLY A 35 -7.39 -9.64 19.42
N SER A 36 -6.41 -8.90 19.93
CA SER A 36 -6.35 -8.57 21.38
C SER A 36 -7.56 -7.73 21.82
N PRO A 37 -7.83 -7.61 23.12
CA PRO A 37 -8.76 -6.61 23.63
C PRO A 37 -8.38 -5.20 23.17
N PRO A 38 -9.36 -4.28 23.02
CA PRO A 38 -9.07 -2.87 22.72
C PRO A 38 -8.11 -2.28 23.75
N THR A 39 -7.05 -1.65 23.28
CA THR A 39 -6.01 -1.06 24.13
C THR A 39 -5.78 0.39 23.68
N PRO A 40 -5.69 1.37 24.60
CA PRO A 40 -5.34 2.74 24.25
C PRO A 40 -4.02 2.80 23.47
N ILE A 41 -3.89 3.71 22.51
CA ILE A 41 -2.62 3.94 21.81
C ILE A 41 -1.73 4.77 22.73
N GLY A 42 -0.67 4.16 23.23
CA GLY A 42 0.29 4.79 24.14
C GLY A 42 1.37 5.57 23.41
N SER A 43 1.91 5.00 22.31
CA SER A 43 2.92 5.68 21.48
C SER A 43 2.89 5.20 20.04
N LEU A 44 3.26 6.11 19.14
CA LEU A 44 3.38 5.87 17.69
C LEU A 44 4.74 6.36 17.20
N VAL A 45 5.62 5.45 16.80
CA VAL A 45 6.90 5.76 16.18
C VAL A 45 6.70 5.90 14.67
N LEU A 46 7.01 7.07 14.11
CA LEU A 46 6.96 7.35 12.68
C LEU A 46 8.39 7.35 12.11
N ALA A 47 8.75 6.28 11.42
CA ALA A 47 10.09 6.12 10.84
C ALA A 47 10.05 6.35 9.33
N ASP A 48 10.90 7.26 8.82
CA ASP A 48 11.04 7.55 7.38
C ASP A 48 12.38 8.26 7.11
N ILE A 49 12.80 8.28 5.85
CA ILE A 49 13.93 9.12 5.39
C ILE A 49 13.58 10.60 5.36
N ALA A 50 12.31 10.94 5.24
CA ALA A 50 11.77 12.29 5.27
C ALA A 50 11.01 12.56 6.58
N VAL A 51 10.89 13.83 6.95
CA VAL A 51 10.08 14.24 8.11
C VAL A 51 8.60 14.06 7.77
N PRO A 52 7.81 13.38 8.63
CA PRO A 52 6.37 13.28 8.46
C PRO A 52 5.67 14.65 8.49
N PRO A 53 4.40 14.75 8.01
CA PRO A 53 3.63 15.97 8.06
C PRO A 53 3.53 16.57 9.48
N ALA A 54 3.52 17.90 9.58
CA ALA A 54 3.59 18.64 10.86
C ALA A 54 2.45 18.25 11.83
N ASP A 55 1.23 18.03 11.31
CA ASP A 55 0.08 17.59 12.12
C ASP A 55 0.29 16.24 12.84
N LEU A 56 1.18 15.41 12.31
CA LEU A 56 1.58 14.15 12.94
C LEU A 56 2.77 14.35 13.90
N VAL A 57 3.71 15.22 13.55
CA VAL A 57 4.89 15.48 14.38
C VAL A 57 4.50 16.18 15.69
N ASP A 58 3.49 17.05 15.65
CA ASP A 58 3.01 17.81 16.80
C ASP A 58 2.08 17.00 17.74
N GLU A 59 1.73 15.78 17.38
CA GLU A 59 0.87 14.89 18.21
C GLU A 59 1.68 14.34 19.40
N PRO A 60 1.24 14.55 20.66
CA PRO A 60 2.03 14.18 21.85
C PRO A 60 2.36 12.68 21.98
N ARG A 61 1.58 11.80 21.34
CA ARG A 61 1.82 10.34 21.33
C ARG A 61 2.82 9.91 20.25
N VAL A 62 3.26 10.84 19.38
CA VAL A 62 4.14 10.54 18.27
C VAL A 62 5.59 10.81 18.62
N SER A 63 6.47 9.92 18.21
CA SER A 63 7.91 10.13 18.11
C SER A 63 8.36 9.91 16.67
N VAL A 64 9.31 10.71 16.20
CA VAL A 64 9.79 10.65 14.82
C VAL A 64 11.20 10.10 14.79
N ALA A 65 11.44 9.12 13.91
CA ALA A 65 12.74 8.54 13.63
C ALA A 65 13.09 8.82 12.16
N THR A 66 13.86 9.92 11.91
CA THR A 66 14.23 10.33 10.55
C THR A 66 15.58 9.78 10.18
N GLY A 67 15.66 9.07 9.05
CA GLY A 67 16.89 8.48 8.51
C GLY A 67 16.65 7.16 7.80
N ALA A 68 17.75 6.57 7.32
CA ALA A 68 17.67 5.23 6.73
C ALA A 68 17.21 4.22 7.79
N LEU A 69 16.48 3.18 7.36
CA LEU A 69 15.94 2.20 8.31
C LEU A 69 17.05 1.45 9.07
N ALA A 70 18.24 1.33 8.48
CA ALA A 70 19.41 0.78 9.16
C ALA A 70 19.76 1.56 10.44
N ASP A 71 19.59 2.88 10.43
CA ASP A 71 19.90 3.77 11.53
C ASP A 71 18.74 3.88 12.53
N THR A 72 17.50 3.83 12.03
CA THR A 72 16.27 4.02 12.83
C THR A 72 15.67 2.71 13.35
N ALA A 73 16.14 1.54 12.91
CA ALA A 73 15.67 0.24 13.40
C ALA A 73 15.73 0.07 14.93
N PRO A 74 16.68 0.66 15.69
CA PRO A 74 16.66 0.62 17.15
C PRO A 74 15.39 1.23 17.77
N ASP A 75 14.80 2.25 17.15
CA ASP A 75 13.58 2.92 17.63
C ASP A 75 12.33 2.05 17.50
N LEU A 76 12.42 0.97 16.71
CA LEU A 76 11.36 -0.03 16.56
C LEU A 76 11.40 -1.12 17.66
N ALA A 77 12.13 -0.90 18.77
CA ALA A 77 12.23 -1.87 19.84
C ALA A 77 10.95 -1.93 20.70
N ASP A 78 10.61 -3.14 21.15
CA ASP A 78 9.55 -3.40 22.12
C ASP A 78 8.19 -2.80 21.73
N VAL A 79 7.82 -2.89 20.46
CA VAL A 79 6.51 -2.50 19.94
C VAL A 79 5.57 -3.70 19.83
N ASP A 80 4.26 -3.45 19.96
CA ASP A 80 3.21 -4.46 19.79
C ASP A 80 2.87 -4.68 18.31
N LEU A 81 3.10 -3.64 17.50
CA LEU A 81 2.77 -3.60 16.07
C LEU A 81 3.84 -2.86 15.28
N VAL A 82 4.26 -3.46 14.17
CA VAL A 82 5.01 -2.78 13.11
C VAL A 82 4.20 -2.79 11.83
N CYS A 83 3.95 -1.60 11.25
CA CYS A 83 3.42 -1.45 9.91
C CYS A 83 4.55 -1.05 8.97
N HIS A 84 5.02 -1.98 8.15
CA HIS A 84 6.13 -1.72 7.22
C HIS A 84 5.59 -1.31 5.84
N LEU A 85 5.59 0.02 5.61
CA LEU A 85 5.18 0.64 4.35
C LEU A 85 6.36 1.27 3.60
N ALA A 86 7.53 1.36 4.25
CA ALA A 86 8.74 1.86 3.60
C ALA A 86 9.09 1.03 2.37
N GLY A 87 9.52 1.71 1.32
CA GLY A 87 9.94 1.08 0.08
C GLY A 87 10.00 2.09 -1.07
N VAL A 88 10.83 1.78 -2.06
CA VAL A 88 10.80 2.50 -3.34
C VAL A 88 9.76 1.86 -4.26
N VAL A 89 9.17 2.68 -5.11
CA VAL A 89 8.07 2.28 -6.01
C VAL A 89 8.58 1.60 -7.29
N SER A 90 7.66 1.02 -8.06
CA SER A 90 7.98 0.13 -9.18
C SER A 90 8.94 0.72 -10.21
N GLY A 91 8.72 1.94 -10.69
CA GLY A 91 9.60 2.56 -11.68
C GLY A 91 10.99 2.90 -11.13
N ALA A 92 11.08 3.32 -9.87
CA ALA A 92 12.38 3.59 -9.24
C ALA A 92 13.19 2.30 -9.00
N ALA A 93 12.54 1.22 -8.55
CA ALA A 93 13.20 -0.07 -8.36
C ALA A 93 13.60 -0.75 -9.67
N GLU A 94 12.92 -0.44 -10.78
CA GLU A 94 13.29 -0.91 -12.11
C GLU A 94 14.46 -0.12 -12.69
N ALA A 95 14.49 1.19 -12.44
CA ALA A 95 15.57 2.07 -12.89
C ALA A 95 16.88 1.87 -12.09
N ASP A 96 16.79 1.53 -10.81
CA ASP A 96 17.92 1.31 -9.91
C ASP A 96 17.68 0.02 -9.08
N PHE A 97 18.30 -1.05 -9.57
CA PHE A 97 18.17 -2.39 -8.95
C PHE A 97 18.72 -2.42 -7.52
N ASP A 98 19.88 -1.80 -7.28
CA ASP A 98 20.54 -1.82 -5.98
C ASP A 98 19.75 -1.03 -4.95
N LEU A 99 19.22 0.14 -5.33
CA LEU A 99 18.29 0.91 -4.51
C LEU A 99 17.03 0.08 -4.18
N GLY A 100 16.48 -0.62 -5.17
CA GLY A 100 15.34 -1.51 -5.00
C GLY A 100 15.64 -2.61 -3.98
N MET A 101 16.76 -3.31 -4.11
CA MET A 101 17.18 -4.36 -3.18
C MET A 101 17.39 -3.83 -1.77
N ALA A 102 18.14 -2.75 -1.62
CA ALA A 102 18.42 -2.16 -0.31
C ALA A 102 17.15 -1.70 0.41
N THR A 103 16.22 -1.03 -0.32
CA THR A 103 15.06 -0.40 0.31
C THR A 103 13.87 -1.35 0.44
N ASN A 104 13.61 -2.21 -0.55
CA ASN A 104 12.43 -3.09 -0.51
C ASN A 104 12.70 -4.43 0.18
N LEU A 105 13.94 -4.93 0.15
CA LEU A 105 14.27 -6.26 0.70
C LEU A 105 15.14 -6.17 1.95
N ASP A 106 16.29 -5.50 1.91
CA ASP A 106 17.19 -5.46 3.06
C ASP A 106 16.59 -4.68 4.22
N ALA A 107 15.89 -3.57 3.96
CA ALA A 107 15.18 -2.82 4.97
C ALA A 107 14.06 -3.66 5.64
N LEU A 108 13.28 -4.42 4.86
CA LEU A 108 12.31 -5.37 5.43
C LEU A 108 13.02 -6.40 6.32
N ARG A 109 14.14 -6.96 5.87
CA ARG A 109 14.90 -7.95 6.64
C ARG A 109 15.37 -7.38 7.98
N LEU A 110 15.79 -6.11 8.02
CA LEU A 110 16.13 -5.43 9.28
C LEU A 110 14.92 -5.35 10.24
N VAL A 111 13.74 -5.00 9.73
CA VAL A 111 12.50 -4.98 10.54
C VAL A 111 12.20 -6.38 11.10
N LEU A 112 12.25 -7.41 10.28
CA LEU A 112 11.97 -8.79 10.69
C LEU A 112 12.98 -9.29 11.72
N GLU A 113 14.28 -9.00 11.53
CA GLU A 113 15.32 -9.34 12.50
C GLU A 113 15.18 -8.58 13.83
N ARG A 114 14.68 -7.36 13.78
CA ARG A 114 14.36 -6.60 14.99
C ARG A 114 13.17 -7.22 15.71
N ALA A 115 12.07 -7.49 14.99
CA ALA A 115 10.88 -8.13 15.53
C ALA A 115 11.19 -9.50 16.16
N ARG A 116 12.03 -10.31 15.53
CA ARG A 116 12.45 -11.63 16.03
C ARG A 116 13.18 -11.58 17.39
N ARG A 117 13.81 -10.46 17.73
CA ARG A 117 14.58 -10.27 18.97
C ARG A 117 13.74 -9.68 20.10
N MET A 118 12.49 -9.32 19.87
CA MET A 118 11.59 -8.82 20.91
C MET A 118 11.17 -9.95 21.84
N ALA A 119 10.97 -9.62 23.11
CA ALA A 119 10.54 -10.60 24.14
C ALA A 119 9.15 -11.17 23.86
N VAL A 120 8.26 -10.37 23.27
CA VAL A 120 6.92 -10.76 22.83
C VAL A 120 6.85 -10.61 21.31
N ALA A 121 6.35 -11.65 20.64
CA ALA A 121 6.20 -11.65 19.19
C ALA A 121 5.21 -10.57 18.72
N PRO A 122 5.66 -9.51 18.04
CA PRO A 122 4.78 -8.43 17.61
C PRO A 122 3.93 -8.85 16.41
N VAL A 123 2.85 -8.10 16.15
CA VAL A 123 2.19 -8.13 14.85
C VAL A 123 3.04 -7.32 13.86
N VAL A 124 3.30 -7.89 12.68
CA VAL A 124 4.00 -7.19 11.59
C VAL A 124 3.12 -7.18 10.36
N VAL A 125 2.67 -6.01 9.96
CA VAL A 125 1.93 -5.81 8.70
C VAL A 125 2.90 -5.33 7.63
N PHE A 126 3.01 -6.11 6.56
CA PHE A 126 3.84 -5.81 5.40
C PHE A 126 2.97 -5.47 4.20
N THR A 127 3.20 -4.31 3.60
CA THR A 127 2.53 -3.92 2.35
C THR A 127 3.28 -4.50 1.16
N SER A 128 2.70 -5.54 0.57
CA SER A 128 3.06 -6.07 -0.72
C SER A 128 2.26 -5.37 -1.83
N SER A 129 2.25 -5.90 -3.03
CA SER A 129 1.67 -5.27 -4.21
C SER A 129 1.07 -6.30 -5.17
N LEU A 130 0.09 -5.88 -5.96
CA LEU A 130 -0.38 -6.63 -7.13
C LEU A 130 0.75 -6.95 -8.13
N ALA A 131 1.86 -6.18 -8.11
CA ALA A 131 3.01 -6.38 -8.98
C ALA A 131 3.78 -7.69 -8.74
N VAL A 132 3.44 -8.46 -7.68
CA VAL A 132 3.91 -9.84 -7.52
C VAL A 132 3.34 -10.76 -8.59
N PHE A 133 2.29 -10.35 -9.27
CA PHE A 133 1.69 -11.02 -10.42
C PHE A 133 2.07 -10.29 -11.71
N GLY A 134 2.27 -11.05 -12.78
CA GLY A 134 2.53 -10.49 -14.09
C GLY A 134 2.35 -11.51 -15.21
N SER A 135 2.03 -11.01 -16.39
CA SER A 135 1.96 -11.79 -17.62
C SER A 135 3.37 -12.08 -18.12
N ASP A 136 3.72 -13.35 -18.23
CA ASP A 136 5.00 -13.79 -18.79
C ASP A 136 4.84 -14.03 -20.29
N PRO A 137 5.62 -13.36 -21.15
CA PRO A 137 5.52 -13.53 -22.60
C PRO A 137 5.66 -15.00 -23.09
N ALA A 138 6.43 -15.82 -22.36
CA ALA A 138 6.66 -17.21 -22.72
C ALA A 138 5.53 -18.15 -22.25
N ILE A 139 4.78 -17.78 -21.20
CA ILE A 139 3.72 -18.59 -20.60
C ILE A 139 2.34 -18.06 -20.99
N GLY A 140 2.22 -16.75 -21.19
CA GLY A 140 1.00 -16.04 -21.52
C GLY A 140 0.44 -15.19 -20.38
N PRO A 141 -0.75 -14.60 -20.56
CA PRO A 141 -1.36 -13.69 -19.60
C PRO A 141 -1.60 -14.34 -18.24
N ILE A 142 -1.50 -13.55 -17.18
CA ILE A 142 -1.80 -14.04 -15.82
C ILE A 142 -3.29 -14.32 -15.61
N GLY A 143 -4.18 -13.63 -16.36
CA GLY A 143 -5.63 -13.78 -16.22
C GLY A 143 -6.18 -13.19 -14.91
N ASP A 144 -7.33 -13.75 -14.50
CA ASP A 144 -7.97 -13.39 -13.23
C ASP A 144 -7.18 -14.00 -12.06
N VAL A 145 -6.99 -13.23 -10.99
CA VAL A 145 -6.20 -13.62 -9.83
C VAL A 145 -7.12 -13.90 -8.63
N ASP A 146 -6.85 -14.99 -7.93
CA ASP A 146 -7.48 -15.34 -6.66
C ASP A 146 -6.43 -15.47 -5.51
N ASP A 147 -6.89 -15.99 -4.35
CA ASP A 147 -6.03 -16.16 -3.18
C ASP A 147 -4.97 -17.26 -3.38
N ASP A 148 -5.18 -18.20 -4.30
CA ASP A 148 -4.31 -19.36 -4.56
C ASP A 148 -3.48 -19.21 -5.84
N THR A 149 -3.66 -18.12 -6.60
CA THR A 149 -2.88 -17.84 -7.82
C THR A 149 -1.40 -17.70 -7.48
N LEU A 150 -0.56 -18.47 -8.16
CA LEU A 150 0.89 -18.43 -7.96
C LEU A 150 1.46 -17.08 -8.42
N PRO A 151 2.17 -16.34 -7.55
CA PRO A 151 2.89 -15.13 -7.95
C PRO A 151 3.92 -15.40 -9.04
N ARG A 152 3.94 -14.50 -10.03
CA ARG A 152 4.79 -14.58 -11.22
C ARG A 152 5.25 -13.17 -11.60
N PRO A 153 6.10 -12.52 -10.74
CA PRO A 153 6.48 -11.13 -10.94
C PRO A 153 7.31 -10.93 -12.21
N GLN A 154 7.06 -9.84 -12.92
CA GLN A 154 7.73 -9.45 -14.16
C GLN A 154 8.52 -8.13 -14.01
N SER A 155 8.81 -7.71 -12.78
CA SER A 155 9.61 -6.52 -12.48
C SER A 155 10.44 -6.72 -11.22
N SER A 156 11.55 -5.98 -11.08
CA SER A 156 12.41 -5.99 -9.89
C SER A 156 11.62 -5.71 -8.62
N TYR A 157 10.73 -4.71 -8.66
CA TYR A 157 9.83 -4.39 -7.56
C TYR A 157 8.92 -5.56 -7.17
N GLY A 158 8.30 -6.20 -8.15
CA GLY A 158 7.42 -7.36 -7.92
C GLY A 158 8.16 -8.53 -7.30
N VAL A 159 9.39 -8.83 -7.78
CA VAL A 159 10.27 -9.86 -7.22
C VAL A 159 10.62 -9.54 -5.76
N GLN A 160 11.06 -8.31 -5.47
CA GLN A 160 11.43 -7.87 -4.13
C GLN A 160 10.24 -7.99 -3.15
N LYS A 161 9.05 -7.55 -3.56
CA LYS A 161 7.83 -7.70 -2.75
C LYS A 161 7.45 -9.16 -2.52
N PHE A 162 7.56 -10.02 -3.53
CA PHE A 162 7.26 -11.44 -3.38
C PHE A 162 8.26 -12.15 -2.45
N ILE A 163 9.56 -11.86 -2.55
CA ILE A 163 10.56 -12.37 -1.59
C ILE A 163 10.19 -11.91 -0.18
N GLY A 164 9.80 -10.65 -0.02
CA GLY A 164 9.33 -10.10 1.26
C GLY A 164 8.15 -10.86 1.84
N GLU A 165 7.15 -11.22 1.04
CA GLU A 165 6.02 -12.06 1.47
C GLU A 165 6.49 -13.40 2.04
N GLN A 166 7.45 -14.06 1.36
CA GLN A 166 7.98 -15.35 1.77
C GLN A 166 8.77 -15.25 3.09
N LEU A 167 9.55 -14.18 3.27
CA LEU A 167 10.24 -13.92 4.52
C LEU A 167 9.25 -13.72 5.67
N VAL A 168 8.24 -12.85 5.51
CA VAL A 168 7.20 -12.63 6.54
C VAL A 168 6.49 -13.95 6.88
N ALA A 169 6.16 -14.76 5.88
CA ALA A 169 5.51 -16.05 6.08
C ALA A 169 6.39 -17.02 6.86
N ASP A 170 7.70 -17.10 6.56
CA ASP A 170 8.62 -18.00 7.27
C ASP A 170 8.90 -17.56 8.71
N TYR A 171 9.13 -16.27 8.93
CA TYR A 171 9.30 -15.73 10.28
C TYR A 171 8.04 -15.98 11.15
N THR A 172 6.84 -15.90 10.54
CA THR A 172 5.58 -16.25 11.20
C THR A 172 5.51 -17.75 11.50
N ARG A 173 5.88 -18.60 10.54
CA ARG A 173 5.91 -20.05 10.72
C ARG A 173 6.84 -20.48 11.86
N LYS A 174 7.96 -19.76 12.03
CA LYS A 174 8.93 -19.96 13.10
C LYS A 174 8.46 -19.41 14.46
N GLY A 175 7.34 -18.69 14.51
CA GLY A 175 6.82 -18.07 15.73
C GLY A 175 7.58 -16.82 16.18
N PHE A 176 8.41 -16.23 15.33
CA PHE A 176 9.19 -15.04 15.69
C PHE A 176 8.34 -13.76 15.71
N LEU A 177 7.27 -13.74 14.93
CA LEU A 177 6.32 -12.64 14.82
C LEU A 177 4.96 -13.16 14.34
N ARG A 178 3.95 -12.28 14.30
CA ARG A 178 2.61 -12.54 13.78
C ARG A 178 2.43 -11.75 12.49
N GLY A 179 2.92 -12.30 11.38
CA GLY A 179 3.01 -11.62 10.09
C GLY A 179 1.69 -11.54 9.34
N ARG A 180 1.48 -10.41 8.68
CA ARG A 180 0.33 -10.08 7.84
C ARG A 180 0.82 -9.39 6.56
N SER A 181 0.87 -10.10 5.46
CA SER A 181 1.20 -9.49 4.16
C SER A 181 -0.08 -9.15 3.41
N VAL A 182 -0.24 -7.89 2.99
CA VAL A 182 -1.37 -7.42 2.18
C VAL A 182 -0.87 -6.94 0.82
N ARG A 183 -1.43 -7.47 -0.26
CA ARG A 183 -1.14 -7.03 -1.63
C ARG A 183 -2.04 -5.86 -1.97
N LEU A 184 -1.43 -4.69 -2.06
CA LEU A 184 -2.12 -3.47 -2.44
C LEU A 184 -2.37 -3.44 -3.94
N MET A 185 -3.53 -2.90 -4.34
CA MET A 185 -3.87 -2.62 -5.72
C MET A 185 -3.24 -1.31 -6.17
N THR A 186 -3.49 -0.87 -7.40
CA THR A 186 -3.10 0.47 -7.81
C THR A 186 -3.90 1.50 -7.02
N VAL A 187 -3.21 2.24 -6.14
CA VAL A 187 -3.88 3.20 -5.26
C VAL A 187 -4.02 4.54 -5.96
N ALA A 188 -5.24 5.00 -6.15
CA ALA A 188 -5.60 6.31 -6.70
C ALA A 188 -6.91 6.85 -6.07
N VAL A 189 -7.09 8.16 -5.92
CA VAL A 189 -6.22 9.22 -6.40
C VAL A 189 -5.27 9.61 -5.27
N ARG A 190 -3.96 9.59 -5.54
CA ARG A 190 -2.98 10.07 -4.55
C ARG A 190 -2.86 11.58 -4.62
N PRO A 191 -2.96 12.31 -3.49
CA PRO A 191 -2.68 13.74 -3.45
C PRO A 191 -1.17 14.03 -3.63
N GLY A 192 -0.84 15.28 -3.85
CA GLY A 192 0.55 15.76 -4.01
C GLY A 192 1.10 15.54 -5.41
N GLU A 193 2.42 15.69 -5.54
CA GLU A 193 3.13 15.62 -6.81
C GLU A 193 3.22 14.18 -7.37
N PRO A 194 3.38 14.02 -8.69
CA PRO A 194 3.70 12.74 -9.30
C PRO A 194 4.95 12.11 -8.67
N ASN A 195 4.97 10.80 -8.54
CA ASN A 195 6.12 10.05 -8.08
C ASN A 195 6.66 9.08 -9.16
N ALA A 196 7.77 8.42 -8.88
CA ALA A 196 8.42 7.50 -9.80
C ALA A 196 7.73 6.12 -9.93
N ALA A 197 6.49 5.94 -9.49
CA ALA A 197 5.75 4.71 -9.75
C ALA A 197 5.34 4.64 -11.22
N ALA A 198 5.50 3.46 -11.86
CA ALA A 198 5.02 3.25 -13.22
C ALA A 198 3.52 3.55 -13.37
N SER A 199 2.73 3.34 -12.31
CA SER A 199 1.29 3.65 -12.24
C SER A 199 0.97 5.07 -11.74
N SER A 200 1.94 5.97 -11.63
CA SER A 200 1.72 7.34 -11.11
C SER A 200 0.70 8.13 -11.94
N PHE A 201 0.69 7.91 -13.26
CA PHE A 201 -0.23 8.53 -14.20
C PHE A 201 -1.71 8.27 -13.86
N ILE A 202 -2.05 7.14 -13.22
CA ILE A 202 -3.43 6.79 -12.85
C ILE A 202 -4.03 7.80 -11.87
N SER A 203 -3.22 8.35 -10.97
CA SER A 203 -3.63 9.48 -10.16
C SER A 203 -3.56 10.80 -10.95
N GLY A 204 -2.57 10.94 -11.82
CA GLY A 204 -2.34 12.12 -12.64
C GLY A 204 -3.51 12.45 -13.55
N ILE A 205 -4.04 11.48 -14.29
CA ILE A 205 -5.16 11.70 -15.24
C ILE A 205 -6.48 12.13 -14.55
N ILE A 206 -6.54 12.09 -13.24
CA ILE A 206 -7.65 12.63 -12.43
C ILE A 206 -7.24 13.94 -11.76
N ARG A 207 -6.10 13.95 -11.08
CA ARG A 207 -5.65 15.03 -10.21
C ARG A 207 -5.33 16.31 -10.98
N GLU A 208 -4.55 16.21 -12.07
CA GLU A 208 -4.12 17.34 -12.86
C GLU A 208 -5.29 18.00 -13.62
N PRO A 209 -6.18 17.28 -14.34
CA PRO A 209 -7.37 17.87 -14.95
C PRO A 209 -8.31 18.56 -13.94
N LEU A 210 -8.49 17.98 -12.75
CA LEU A 210 -9.23 18.62 -11.66
C LEU A 210 -8.57 19.91 -11.15
N ALA A 211 -7.27 20.07 -11.38
CA ALA A 211 -6.54 21.31 -11.11
C ALA A 211 -6.44 22.23 -12.33
N GLY A 212 -7.06 21.91 -13.47
CA GLY A 212 -7.03 22.68 -14.71
C GLY A 212 -5.72 22.54 -15.49
N THR A 213 -4.91 21.50 -15.20
CA THR A 213 -3.64 21.23 -15.86
C THR A 213 -3.72 19.97 -16.71
N ARG A 214 -2.88 19.91 -17.76
CA ARG A 214 -2.83 18.71 -18.61
C ARG A 214 -2.15 17.55 -17.91
N ALA A 215 -2.62 16.34 -18.21
CA ALA A 215 -2.05 15.09 -17.72
C ALA A 215 -1.70 14.17 -18.89
N ARG A 216 -0.56 13.50 -18.82
CA ARG A 216 -0.19 12.45 -19.79
C ARG A 216 -0.72 11.10 -19.32
N CYS A 217 -1.39 10.35 -20.19
CA CYS A 217 -1.70 8.95 -20.04
C CYS A 217 -0.75 8.13 -20.93
N PRO A 218 0.22 7.40 -20.34
CA PRO A 218 1.27 6.72 -21.08
C PRO A 218 0.90 5.29 -21.50
N VAL A 219 -0.37 4.92 -21.44
CA VAL A 219 -0.86 3.60 -21.85
C VAL A 219 -2.10 3.75 -22.74
N PRO A 220 -2.45 2.73 -23.55
CA PRO A 220 -3.69 2.74 -24.32
C PRO A 220 -4.92 3.00 -23.43
N PRO A 221 -5.95 3.70 -23.95
CA PRO A 221 -7.14 4.08 -23.19
C PRO A 221 -7.90 2.89 -22.57
N ASP A 222 -7.84 1.74 -23.19
CA ASP A 222 -8.54 0.49 -22.80
C ASP A 222 -7.69 -0.44 -21.94
N THR A 223 -6.48 -0.03 -21.53
CA THR A 223 -5.62 -0.83 -20.66
C THR A 223 -6.32 -1.18 -19.35
N PRO A 224 -6.52 -2.48 -19.01
CA PRO A 224 -7.22 -2.85 -17.78
C PRO A 224 -6.38 -2.56 -16.54
N ILE A 225 -7.02 -2.03 -15.49
CA ILE A 225 -6.36 -1.62 -14.24
C ILE A 225 -7.15 -2.14 -13.04
N ALA A 226 -6.43 -2.68 -12.04
CA ALA A 226 -6.96 -2.96 -10.71
C ALA A 226 -6.77 -1.74 -9.81
N LEU A 227 -7.85 -1.04 -9.50
CA LEU A 227 -7.86 0.22 -8.75
C LEU A 227 -8.33 0.00 -7.32
N SER A 228 -7.80 0.77 -6.38
CA SER A 228 -8.30 0.92 -5.01
C SER A 228 -8.14 2.35 -4.54
N SER A 229 -9.16 2.90 -3.87
CA SER A 229 -9.01 4.21 -3.23
C SER A 229 -8.05 4.14 -2.04
N PRO A 230 -7.48 5.29 -1.63
CA PRO A 230 -6.70 5.39 -0.39
C PRO A 230 -7.45 4.89 0.83
N ALA A 231 -8.73 5.21 0.94
CA ALA A 231 -9.58 4.79 2.07
C ALA A 231 -9.69 3.26 2.14
N ARG A 232 -10.03 2.60 1.03
CA ARG A 232 -10.11 1.13 0.97
C ARG A 232 -8.78 0.46 1.24
N THR A 233 -7.69 1.05 0.75
CA THR A 233 -6.34 0.54 1.01
C THR A 233 -5.99 0.61 2.50
N VAL A 234 -6.26 1.73 3.17
CA VAL A 234 -6.04 1.89 4.62
C VAL A 234 -6.96 0.95 5.42
N ASP A 235 -8.23 0.78 5.03
CA ASP A 235 -9.13 -0.19 5.66
C ASP A 235 -8.59 -1.62 5.56
N GLY A 236 -7.97 -1.99 4.43
CA GLY A 236 -7.28 -3.28 4.27
C GLY A 236 -6.11 -3.46 5.24
N ILE A 237 -5.28 -2.43 5.42
CA ILE A 237 -4.16 -2.43 6.37
C ILE A 237 -4.68 -2.52 7.82
N LEU A 238 -5.71 -1.75 8.16
CA LEU A 238 -6.35 -1.79 9.50
C LEU A 238 -6.97 -3.16 9.79
N THR A 239 -7.57 -3.80 8.79
CA THR A 239 -8.08 -5.17 8.93
C THR A 239 -6.96 -6.15 9.22
N ALA A 240 -5.81 -6.02 8.56
CA ALA A 240 -4.63 -6.83 8.85
C ALA A 240 -4.09 -6.59 10.27
N ILE A 241 -4.13 -5.36 10.77
CA ILE A 241 -3.74 -5.01 12.15
C ILE A 241 -4.67 -5.69 13.16
N THR A 242 -5.99 -5.61 12.92
CA THR A 242 -7.00 -5.95 13.93
C THR A 242 -7.39 -7.43 13.95
N ALA A 243 -7.25 -8.13 12.82
CA ALA A 243 -7.63 -9.54 12.71
C ALA A 243 -6.86 -10.44 13.68
N SER A 244 -7.57 -11.35 14.37
CA SER A 244 -6.92 -12.43 15.11
C SER A 244 -6.19 -13.38 14.17
N ASP A 245 -5.26 -14.21 14.70
CA ASP A 245 -4.56 -15.19 13.88
C ASP A 245 -5.53 -16.18 13.23
N THR A 246 -6.58 -16.56 13.95
CA THR A 246 -7.64 -17.44 13.43
C THR A 246 -8.43 -16.77 12.31
N THR A 247 -8.78 -15.49 12.46
CA THR A 247 -9.52 -14.72 11.43
C THR A 247 -8.63 -14.46 10.21
N TRP A 248 -7.36 -14.14 10.44
CA TRP A 248 -6.39 -13.96 9.35
C TRP A 248 -6.17 -15.26 8.57
N GLY A 249 -6.11 -16.40 9.24
CA GLY A 249 -6.27 -17.75 8.73
C GLY A 249 -5.09 -18.34 7.96
N SER A 250 -4.22 -17.55 7.36
CA SER A 250 -3.09 -18.05 6.56
C SER A 250 -1.85 -17.16 6.68
N ARG A 251 -0.68 -17.76 6.48
CA ARG A 251 0.60 -17.03 6.38
C ARG A 251 0.85 -16.44 5.01
N THR A 252 0.10 -16.88 3.98
CA THR A 252 0.21 -16.31 2.64
C THR A 252 -0.31 -14.88 2.61
N ALA A 253 0.21 -14.10 1.68
CA ALA A 253 -0.26 -12.74 1.46
C ALA A 253 -1.73 -12.73 1.03
N MET A 254 -2.46 -11.69 1.43
CA MET A 254 -3.87 -11.49 1.09
C MET A 254 -4.01 -10.45 0.00
N ASN A 255 -4.75 -10.77 -1.06
CA ASN A 255 -5.14 -9.81 -2.08
C ASN A 255 -6.23 -8.88 -1.53
N LEU A 256 -6.03 -7.57 -1.58
CA LEU A 256 -7.12 -6.62 -1.32
C LEU A 256 -8.13 -6.64 -2.48
N PRO A 257 -9.42 -6.34 -2.22
CA PRO A 257 -10.40 -6.20 -3.30
C PRO A 257 -10.05 -5.04 -4.24
N ALA A 258 -10.30 -5.20 -5.53
CA ALA A 258 -10.02 -4.23 -6.58
C ALA A 258 -11.28 -3.84 -7.33
N LEU A 259 -11.39 -2.57 -7.71
CA LEU A 259 -12.25 -2.09 -8.77
C LEU A 259 -11.51 -2.27 -10.09
N THR A 260 -12.04 -3.09 -11.00
CA THR A 260 -11.49 -3.19 -12.36
C THR A 260 -12.00 -2.01 -13.19
N THR A 261 -11.08 -1.28 -13.81
CA THR A 261 -11.39 -0.11 -14.65
C THR A 261 -10.39 0.03 -15.80
N THR A 262 -10.51 1.08 -16.59
CA THR A 262 -9.57 1.47 -17.67
C THR A 262 -9.34 2.98 -17.62
N PRO A 263 -8.23 3.51 -18.19
CA PRO A 263 -8.01 4.95 -18.29
C PRO A 263 -9.15 5.70 -18.95
N ILE A 264 -9.77 5.15 -20.01
CA ILE A 264 -10.91 5.80 -20.67
C ILE A 264 -12.14 5.85 -19.75
N ALA A 265 -12.44 4.78 -19.02
CA ALA A 265 -13.54 4.79 -18.06
C ALA A 265 -13.30 5.78 -16.91
N MET A 266 -12.03 5.99 -16.54
CA MET A 266 -11.63 7.02 -15.56
C MET A 266 -11.82 8.44 -16.10
N ALA A 267 -11.48 8.69 -17.37
CA ALA A 267 -11.72 9.96 -18.05
C ALA A 267 -13.22 10.29 -18.15
N GLU A 268 -14.03 9.30 -18.52
CA GLU A 268 -15.49 9.45 -18.56
C GLU A 268 -16.10 9.75 -17.18
N ALA A 269 -15.58 9.09 -16.12
CA ALA A 269 -15.99 9.36 -14.74
C ALA A 269 -15.59 10.78 -14.31
N LEU A 270 -14.42 11.26 -14.74
CA LEU A 270 -13.97 12.61 -14.47
C LEU A 270 -14.93 13.65 -15.06
N ASP A 271 -15.39 13.45 -16.31
CA ASP A 271 -16.38 14.32 -16.94
C ASP A 271 -17.76 14.28 -16.24
N ARG A 272 -18.18 13.10 -15.76
CA ARG A 272 -19.43 13.00 -14.99
C ARG A 272 -19.37 13.75 -13.67
N VAL A 273 -18.22 13.69 -12.98
CA VAL A 273 -18.08 14.26 -11.63
C VAL A 273 -17.75 15.75 -11.64
N ASN A 274 -16.92 16.21 -12.59
CA ASN A 274 -16.41 17.59 -12.61
C ASN A 274 -16.95 18.43 -13.78
N GLY A 275 -17.68 17.82 -14.69
CA GLY A 275 -18.27 18.50 -15.87
C GLY A 275 -17.59 18.10 -17.18
N ALA A 276 -18.38 18.08 -18.24
CA ALA A 276 -17.95 17.71 -19.60
C ALA A 276 -16.76 18.54 -20.06
N GLY A 277 -15.80 17.87 -20.72
CA GLY A 277 -14.56 18.48 -21.24
C GLY A 277 -13.42 18.55 -20.24
N THR A 278 -13.60 18.09 -19.00
CA THR A 278 -12.49 17.99 -18.05
C THR A 278 -11.47 16.96 -18.55
N SER A 279 -11.90 15.88 -19.16
CA SER A 279 -11.06 14.84 -19.74
C SER A 279 -10.29 15.27 -21.00
N ASP A 280 -10.65 16.38 -21.65
CA ASP A 280 -9.90 16.96 -22.78
C ASP A 280 -8.47 17.41 -22.39
N LEU A 281 -8.23 17.50 -21.09
CA LEU A 281 -6.89 17.76 -20.54
C LEU A 281 -6.00 16.52 -20.44
N ILE A 282 -6.47 15.34 -20.87
CA ILE A 282 -5.68 14.10 -20.87
C ILE A 282 -5.01 13.94 -22.25
N ASP A 283 -3.68 13.93 -22.26
CA ASP A 283 -2.87 13.63 -23.44
C ASP A 283 -2.59 12.12 -23.50
N TRP A 284 -3.11 11.46 -24.51
CA TRP A 284 -2.90 10.03 -24.76
C TRP A 284 -1.61 9.84 -25.57
N ASP A 285 -0.51 9.54 -24.85
CA ASP A 285 0.84 9.43 -25.41
C ASP A 285 1.55 8.20 -24.83
N VAL A 286 1.46 7.08 -25.56
CA VAL A 286 1.91 5.76 -25.08
C VAL A 286 3.43 5.74 -24.87
N ASP A 287 3.84 5.18 -23.76
CA ASP A 287 5.22 4.91 -23.38
C ASP A 287 5.39 3.40 -23.23
N GLU A 288 6.12 2.77 -24.12
CA GLU A 288 6.29 1.32 -24.18
C GLU A 288 6.93 0.75 -22.91
N ALA A 289 7.81 1.50 -22.25
CA ALA A 289 8.44 1.04 -21.01
C ALA A 289 7.45 1.01 -19.84
N ILE A 290 6.60 2.03 -19.74
CA ILE A 290 5.53 2.06 -18.75
C ILE A 290 4.47 1.01 -19.05
N LEU A 291 4.08 0.88 -20.32
CA LEU A 291 3.11 -0.12 -20.77
C LEU A 291 3.61 -1.55 -20.48
N ALA A 292 4.88 -1.85 -20.72
CA ALA A 292 5.46 -3.16 -20.44
C ALA A 292 5.33 -3.54 -18.94
N ILE A 293 5.45 -2.57 -18.04
CA ILE A 293 5.31 -2.80 -16.59
C ILE A 293 3.82 -2.92 -16.22
N VAL A 294 3.03 -1.88 -16.50
CA VAL A 294 1.63 -1.76 -16.04
C VAL A 294 0.73 -2.76 -16.77
N GLY A 295 0.91 -2.93 -18.07
CA GLY A 295 0.15 -3.86 -18.89
C GLY A 295 0.41 -5.33 -18.58
N SER A 296 1.51 -5.65 -17.88
CA SER A 296 1.77 -7.01 -17.41
C SER A 296 0.92 -7.40 -16.20
N TRP A 297 0.39 -6.43 -15.44
CA TRP A 297 -0.31 -6.68 -14.19
C TRP A 297 -1.75 -7.17 -14.41
N PRO A 298 -2.28 -8.02 -13.52
CA PRO A 298 -3.68 -8.41 -13.55
C PRO A 298 -4.59 -7.24 -13.16
N ALA A 299 -5.76 -7.18 -13.79
CA ALA A 299 -6.76 -6.17 -13.48
C ALA A 299 -7.97 -6.73 -12.71
N ARG A 300 -8.15 -8.05 -12.66
CA ARG A 300 -9.28 -8.70 -11.98
C ARG A 300 -8.80 -9.55 -10.83
N PHE A 301 -9.42 -9.29 -9.67
CA PHE A 301 -9.09 -9.97 -8.43
C PHE A 301 -10.34 -10.55 -7.77
N HIS A 302 -10.31 -11.85 -7.52
CA HIS A 302 -11.25 -12.56 -6.66
C HIS A 302 -10.59 -12.70 -5.29
N SER A 303 -11.06 -11.95 -4.28
CA SER A 303 -10.44 -11.88 -2.96
C SER A 303 -11.38 -12.41 -1.87
N PRO A 304 -11.80 -13.70 -1.90
CA PRO A 304 -12.79 -14.23 -0.97
C PRO A 304 -12.32 -14.16 0.49
N ARG A 305 -11.01 -14.28 0.74
CA ARG A 305 -10.44 -14.14 2.08
C ARG A 305 -10.64 -12.72 2.63
N ALA A 306 -10.34 -11.70 1.85
CA ALA A 306 -10.56 -10.30 2.22
C ALA A 306 -12.05 -10.00 2.39
N GLN A 307 -12.90 -10.54 1.49
CA GLN A 307 -14.35 -10.36 1.54
C GLN A 307 -14.98 -10.97 2.79
N ARG A 308 -14.50 -12.14 3.28
CA ARG A 308 -14.94 -12.74 4.55
C ARG A 308 -14.60 -11.87 5.76
N MET A 309 -13.53 -11.06 5.67
CA MET A 309 -13.18 -10.08 6.69
C MET A 309 -13.90 -8.72 6.53
N GLY A 310 -14.89 -8.64 5.64
CA GLY A 310 -15.70 -7.44 5.43
C GLY A 310 -15.15 -6.44 4.43
N LEU A 311 -13.97 -6.69 3.85
CA LEU A 311 -13.38 -5.79 2.86
C LEU A 311 -14.15 -5.83 1.53
N ARG A 312 -14.26 -4.69 0.88
CA ARG A 312 -14.93 -4.51 -0.42
C ARG A 312 -14.11 -3.55 -1.29
N ALA A 313 -14.18 -3.74 -2.60
CA ALA A 313 -13.68 -2.76 -3.56
C ALA A 313 -14.47 -1.45 -3.50
N ASP A 314 -13.92 -0.39 -4.08
CA ASP A 314 -14.70 0.80 -4.37
C ASP A 314 -15.83 0.46 -5.35
N PRO A 315 -17.05 1.02 -5.21
CA PRO A 315 -18.17 0.68 -6.09
C PRO A 315 -17.96 1.18 -7.52
N THR A 316 -17.49 2.42 -7.67
CA THR A 316 -17.29 3.08 -8.97
C THR A 316 -16.06 3.98 -8.96
N VAL A 317 -15.59 4.37 -10.14
CA VAL A 317 -14.55 5.41 -10.29
C VAL A 317 -15.06 6.78 -9.84
N ASP A 318 -16.34 7.06 -10.06
CA ASP A 318 -16.98 8.30 -9.60
C ASP A 318 -16.86 8.46 -8.08
N ASP A 319 -17.06 7.37 -7.31
CA ASP A 319 -16.87 7.37 -5.85
C ASP A 319 -15.41 7.64 -5.46
N VAL A 320 -14.45 7.10 -6.20
CA VAL A 320 -13.01 7.34 -5.97
C VAL A 320 -12.65 8.81 -6.20
N ILE A 321 -13.18 9.41 -7.28
CA ILE A 321 -12.99 10.84 -7.58
C ILE A 321 -13.65 11.70 -6.51
N ALA A 322 -14.88 11.39 -6.11
CA ALA A 322 -15.60 12.13 -5.06
C ALA A 322 -14.87 12.11 -3.72
N GLN A 323 -14.28 10.96 -3.33
CA GLN A 323 -13.44 10.85 -2.13
C GLN A 323 -12.21 11.77 -2.22
N TYR A 324 -11.56 11.84 -3.38
CA TYR A 324 -10.42 12.74 -3.59
C TYR A 324 -10.82 14.20 -3.46
N LEU A 325 -11.92 14.62 -4.08
CA LEU A 325 -12.43 16.00 -3.98
C LEU A 325 -12.78 16.39 -2.54
N ALA A 326 -13.44 15.51 -1.80
CA ALA A 326 -13.75 15.73 -0.38
C ALA A 326 -12.49 15.86 0.48
N HIS A 327 -11.39 15.21 0.10
CA HIS A 327 -10.10 15.32 0.80
C HIS A 327 -9.37 16.64 0.50
N ARG A 328 -9.50 17.19 -0.73
CA ARG A 328 -8.92 18.50 -1.11
C ARG A 328 -9.53 19.70 -0.38
N GLN A 329 -10.77 19.56 0.10
CA GLN A 329 -11.52 20.65 0.75
C GLN A 329 -11.23 20.75 2.26
N ARG A 330 -10.49 19.81 2.80
CA ARG A 330 -10.08 19.78 4.22
C ARG A 330 -8.66 20.30 4.41
#